data_ae54ae03abada99dfb442b1eebd18ae0
#
_entry.id   ae54ae03abada99dfb442b1eebd18ae0
#
_cell.length_a   1.000
_cell.length_b   1.000
_cell.length_c   1.000
_cell.angle_alpha   90.00
_cell.angle_beta   90.00
_cell.angle_gamma   90.00
#
_symmetry.space_group_name_H-M   'P 1'
#
loop_
_entity.id
_entity.type
_entity.pdbx_description
1 polymer ?
#
loop_
_entity_poly.entity_id
_entity_poly.type
_entity_poly.pdbx_seq_one_letter_code
_entity_poly.pdbx_strand_id
1 'polypeptide(L)'
;MDKLEAMQVYVCVVDTHSFIRAAEVLGVPRSTVSRVVKELESWLKIQLLQRTTRKLSVTAEGRRYYEECKRVLADIAAMESSFPGRAAQLKGRFKVGMPQSLARHCIIPTLPAFLRQYPELELILCSSDSVEDIILQGYDCVIRAGRIDDSTTLVARPLASFNWVIAASPTYIERYGSPENLDDLQKHHAVGYLNHRTGRTTDWFFTREGEDYAMRMQETLVVDDTDAYIQAGIQGLGLIRVASYLVAPYLHSGALVTCMDNHSYDLPLALVYPQNRFLPPTVRAFYDWCKTALSQPESLR
;
A
#
# COMPACT_ATOMS: atom_id res chain seq x y z
N MET A 1 2.49 20.55 -32.99
CA MET A 1 1.99 19.76 -31.83
C MET A 1 2.84 20.07 -30.62
N ASP A 2 2.27 20.57 -29.57
CA ASP A 2 2.91 20.65 -28.27
C ASP A 2 2.98 19.21 -27.70
N LYS A 3 4.19 18.73 -27.41
CA LYS A 3 4.40 17.35 -26.95
C LYS A 3 3.84 17.14 -25.56
N LEU A 4 3.95 18.14 -24.68
CA LEU A 4 3.47 18.05 -23.32
C LEU A 4 1.94 17.98 -23.29
N GLU A 5 1.28 18.86 -24.07
CA GLU A 5 -0.16 18.82 -24.26
C GLU A 5 -0.62 17.47 -24.85
N ALA A 6 0.11 16.95 -25.83
CA ALA A 6 -0.23 15.66 -26.43
C ALA A 6 -0.10 14.49 -25.45
N MET A 7 0.91 14.49 -24.57
CA MET A 7 1.05 13.52 -23.51
C MET A 7 -0.11 13.60 -22.51
N GLN A 8 -0.49 14.83 -22.08
CA GLN A 8 -1.62 15.05 -21.17
C GLN A 8 -2.94 14.56 -21.77
N VAL A 9 -3.20 14.90 -23.03
CA VAL A 9 -4.40 14.46 -23.75
C VAL A 9 -4.44 12.95 -23.87
N TYR A 10 -3.32 12.31 -24.22
CA TYR A 10 -3.23 10.85 -24.36
C TYR A 10 -3.48 10.13 -23.03
N VAL A 11 -2.82 10.57 -21.96
CA VAL A 11 -3.03 10.02 -20.61
C VAL A 11 -4.49 10.14 -20.21
N CYS A 12 -5.11 11.31 -20.40
CA CYS A 12 -6.52 11.53 -20.08
C CYS A 12 -7.47 10.59 -20.88
N VAL A 13 -7.18 10.32 -22.16
CA VAL A 13 -7.97 9.37 -22.98
C VAL A 13 -7.85 7.94 -22.45
N VAL A 14 -6.65 7.54 -22.05
CA VAL A 14 -6.42 6.19 -21.48
C VAL A 14 -7.12 6.06 -20.13
N ASP A 15 -6.99 7.02 -19.23
CA ASP A 15 -7.60 7.01 -17.90
C ASP A 15 -9.12 6.95 -17.95
N THR A 16 -9.72 7.74 -18.85
CA THR A 16 -11.18 7.82 -18.98
C THR A 16 -11.78 6.72 -19.86
N HIS A 17 -10.95 5.95 -20.56
CA HIS A 17 -11.35 5.00 -21.59
C HIS A 17 -12.33 5.59 -22.65
N SER A 18 -12.29 6.91 -22.86
CA SER A 18 -13.27 7.60 -23.70
C SER A 18 -12.76 8.94 -24.22
N PHE A 19 -12.80 9.14 -25.53
CA PHE A 19 -12.49 10.44 -26.14
C PHE A 19 -13.48 11.56 -25.75
N ILE A 20 -14.73 11.19 -25.47
CA ILE A 20 -15.76 12.15 -25.06
C ILE A 20 -15.49 12.62 -23.64
N ARG A 21 -15.31 11.68 -22.70
CA ARG A 21 -15.00 12.01 -21.30
C ARG A 21 -13.67 12.75 -21.17
N ALA A 22 -12.65 12.36 -21.94
CA ALA A 22 -11.39 13.10 -21.96
C ALA A 22 -11.56 14.53 -22.42
N ALA A 23 -12.40 14.78 -23.43
CA ALA A 23 -12.72 16.11 -23.91
C ALA A 23 -13.43 16.95 -22.84
N GLU A 24 -14.37 16.38 -22.11
CA GLU A 24 -15.06 17.01 -20.98
C GLU A 24 -14.09 17.37 -19.84
N VAL A 25 -13.22 16.41 -19.44
CA VAL A 25 -12.22 16.63 -18.37
C VAL A 25 -11.22 17.72 -18.76
N LEU A 26 -10.78 17.75 -20.02
CA LEU A 26 -9.81 18.72 -20.51
C LEU A 26 -10.43 20.07 -20.92
N GLY A 27 -11.75 20.18 -20.96
CA GLY A 27 -12.45 21.40 -21.38
C GLY A 27 -12.22 21.76 -22.84
N VAL A 28 -11.98 20.79 -23.73
CA VAL A 28 -11.68 21.00 -25.15
C VAL A 28 -12.64 20.20 -26.04
N PRO A 29 -12.86 20.61 -27.32
CA PRO A 29 -13.70 19.86 -28.23
C PRO A 29 -13.16 18.43 -28.47
N ARG A 30 -14.06 17.44 -28.59
CA ARG A 30 -13.70 16.02 -28.91
C ARG A 30 -12.86 15.92 -30.19
N SER A 31 -13.11 16.75 -31.19
CA SER A 31 -12.31 16.81 -32.41
C SER A 31 -10.85 17.13 -32.15
N THR A 32 -10.58 18.05 -31.21
CA THR A 32 -9.23 18.40 -30.76
C THR A 32 -8.53 17.20 -30.11
N VAL A 33 -9.16 16.52 -29.14
CA VAL A 33 -8.62 15.33 -28.51
C VAL A 33 -8.28 14.24 -29.55
N SER A 34 -9.20 13.99 -30.49
CA SER A 34 -8.97 13.00 -31.56
C SER A 34 -7.84 13.39 -32.50
N ARG A 35 -7.70 14.67 -32.83
CA ARG A 35 -6.64 15.19 -33.68
C ARG A 35 -5.28 15.06 -32.99
N VAL A 36 -5.18 15.52 -31.75
CA VAL A 36 -3.93 15.47 -30.96
C VAL A 36 -3.41 14.04 -30.83
N VAL A 37 -4.28 13.07 -30.49
CA VAL A 37 -3.87 11.66 -30.41
C VAL A 37 -3.40 11.10 -31.76
N LYS A 38 -4.09 11.44 -32.87
CA LYS A 38 -3.65 11.03 -34.21
C LYS A 38 -2.30 11.64 -34.60
N GLU A 39 -2.09 12.92 -34.33
CA GLU A 39 -0.81 13.60 -34.57
C GLU A 39 0.31 12.95 -33.74
N LEU A 40 0.04 12.58 -32.48
CA LEU A 40 0.97 11.86 -31.61
C LEU A 40 1.34 10.50 -32.18
N GLU A 41 0.37 9.68 -32.58
CA GLU A 41 0.58 8.36 -33.22
C GLU A 41 1.41 8.51 -34.52
N SER A 42 1.08 9.50 -35.34
CA SER A 42 1.83 9.79 -36.57
C SER A 42 3.27 10.22 -36.29
N TRP A 43 3.51 11.02 -35.25
CA TRP A 43 4.84 11.45 -34.89
C TRP A 43 5.69 10.30 -34.34
N LEU A 44 5.10 9.43 -33.51
CA LEU A 44 5.75 8.25 -32.96
C LEU A 44 5.90 7.12 -34.00
N LYS A 45 5.14 7.17 -35.10
CA LYS A 45 5.01 6.13 -36.12
C LYS A 45 4.55 4.78 -35.55
N ILE A 46 3.76 4.81 -34.47
CA ILE A 46 3.17 3.64 -33.82
C ILE A 46 1.70 3.92 -33.49
N GLN A 47 0.90 2.87 -33.45
CA GLN A 47 -0.48 2.94 -33.03
C GLN A 47 -0.56 2.72 -31.51
N LEU A 48 -1.02 3.72 -30.77
CA LEU A 48 -1.16 3.67 -29.33
C LEU A 48 -2.52 3.14 -28.88
N LEU A 49 -3.57 3.43 -29.69
CA LEU A 49 -4.94 3.07 -29.40
C LEU A 49 -5.56 2.29 -30.57
N GLN A 50 -6.20 1.16 -30.27
CA GLN A 50 -7.05 0.45 -31.21
C GLN A 50 -8.49 0.91 -31.05
N ARG A 51 -9.08 1.34 -32.15
CA ARG A 51 -10.48 1.77 -32.22
C ARG A 51 -11.30 0.66 -32.88
N THR A 52 -12.12 0.00 -32.12
CA THR A 52 -13.24 -0.75 -32.67
C THR A 52 -14.50 0.08 -32.52
N THR A 53 -15.53 -0.20 -33.33
CA THR A 53 -16.81 0.55 -33.30
C THR A 53 -17.52 0.48 -31.95
N ARG A 54 -17.07 -0.39 -31.01
CA ARG A 54 -17.69 -0.64 -29.70
C ARG A 54 -16.79 -0.44 -28.49
N LYS A 55 -15.44 -0.44 -28.63
CA LYS A 55 -14.52 -0.28 -27.49
C LYS A 55 -13.23 0.43 -27.89
N LEU A 56 -12.72 1.27 -26.99
CA LEU A 56 -11.36 1.78 -27.03
C LEU A 56 -10.46 0.79 -26.28
N SER A 57 -9.41 0.30 -26.93
CA SER A 57 -8.38 -0.51 -26.31
C SER A 57 -7.00 0.09 -26.49
N VAL A 58 -6.14 -0.05 -25.52
CA VAL A 58 -4.76 0.44 -25.55
C VAL A 58 -3.87 -0.69 -26.08
N THR A 59 -3.00 -0.39 -27.05
CA THR A 59 -2.01 -1.36 -27.57
C THR A 59 -0.92 -1.63 -26.53
N ALA A 60 -0.07 -2.63 -26.76
CA ALA A 60 1.08 -2.90 -25.90
C ALA A 60 2.04 -1.69 -25.86
N GLU A 61 2.33 -1.12 -27.05
CA GLU A 61 3.13 0.09 -27.21
C GLU A 61 2.45 1.29 -26.56
N GLY A 62 1.13 1.41 -26.69
CA GLY A 62 0.33 2.44 -26.06
C GLY A 62 0.43 2.38 -24.55
N ARG A 63 0.34 1.18 -23.95
CA ARG A 63 0.48 1.00 -22.50
C ARG A 63 1.87 1.44 -22.02
N ARG A 64 2.92 1.01 -22.72
CA ARG A 64 4.29 1.43 -22.42
C ARG A 64 4.44 2.95 -22.51
N TYR A 65 3.93 3.55 -23.58
CA TYR A 65 3.99 5.01 -23.75
C TYR A 65 3.17 5.77 -22.70
N TYR A 66 2.02 5.24 -22.29
CA TYR A 66 1.21 5.79 -21.21
C TYR A 66 1.99 5.89 -19.89
N GLU A 67 2.66 4.82 -19.47
CA GLU A 67 3.46 4.82 -18.25
C GLU A 67 4.62 5.83 -18.33
N GLU A 68 5.29 5.93 -19.47
CA GLU A 68 6.34 6.93 -19.67
C GLU A 68 5.79 8.37 -19.65
N CYS A 69 4.62 8.63 -20.26
CA CYS A 69 3.96 9.92 -20.19
C CYS A 69 3.62 10.30 -18.74
N LYS A 70 3.04 9.39 -17.96
CA LYS A 70 2.74 9.63 -16.54
C LYS A 70 3.99 10.04 -15.77
N ARG A 71 5.11 9.33 -16.00
CA ARG A 71 6.38 9.63 -15.34
C ARG A 71 6.89 11.03 -15.68
N VAL A 72 6.95 11.37 -16.96
CA VAL A 72 7.41 12.68 -17.42
C VAL A 72 6.53 13.82 -16.88
N LEU A 73 5.22 13.65 -16.95
CA LEU A 73 4.27 14.64 -16.42
C LEU A 73 4.40 14.83 -14.91
N ALA A 74 4.63 13.75 -14.18
CA ALA A 74 4.89 13.79 -12.74
C ALA A 74 6.21 14.50 -12.42
N ASP A 75 7.28 14.26 -13.19
CA ASP A 75 8.56 14.95 -13.02
C ASP A 75 8.45 16.46 -13.24
N ILE A 76 7.68 16.88 -14.25
CA ILE A 76 7.41 18.29 -14.51
C ILE A 76 6.62 18.93 -13.36
N ALA A 77 5.55 18.27 -12.91
CA ALA A 77 4.75 18.74 -11.78
C ALA A 77 5.58 18.84 -10.49
N ALA A 78 6.48 17.87 -10.25
CA ALA A 78 7.38 17.86 -9.10
C ALA A 78 8.39 19.03 -9.18
N MET A 79 8.94 19.29 -10.35
CA MET A 79 9.82 20.43 -10.59
C MET A 79 9.08 21.75 -10.31
N GLU A 80 7.89 21.94 -10.87
CA GLU A 80 7.08 23.14 -10.66
C GLU A 80 6.71 23.38 -9.19
N SER A 81 6.39 22.30 -8.45
CA SER A 81 6.04 22.37 -7.03
C SER A 81 7.22 22.67 -6.11
N SER A 82 8.45 22.58 -6.60
CA SER A 82 9.66 22.92 -5.83
C SER A 82 9.87 24.41 -5.65
N PHE A 83 9.13 25.25 -6.41
CA PHE A 83 9.25 26.71 -6.33
C PHE A 83 8.30 27.29 -5.25
N PRO A 84 8.80 28.21 -4.36
CA PRO A 84 7.97 28.86 -3.36
C PRO A 84 6.82 29.66 -4.00
N GLY A 85 5.59 29.49 -3.48
CA GLY A 85 4.41 30.23 -3.90
C GLY A 85 3.42 29.47 -4.80
N ARG A 86 3.77 28.29 -5.30
CA ARG A 86 2.81 27.36 -5.88
C ARG A 86 2.49 26.26 -4.87
N ALA A 87 1.52 26.48 -3.99
CA ALA A 87 0.88 25.36 -3.31
C ALA A 87 0.32 24.46 -4.41
N ALA A 88 0.90 23.28 -4.57
CA ALA A 88 0.44 22.34 -5.58
C ALA A 88 -1.03 22.03 -5.29
N GLN A 89 -1.93 22.48 -6.16
CA GLN A 89 -3.30 21.98 -6.18
C GLN A 89 -3.20 20.52 -6.61
N LEU A 90 -3.16 19.62 -5.61
CA LEU A 90 -3.16 18.19 -5.89
C LEU A 90 -4.54 17.83 -6.47
N LYS A 91 -4.55 17.36 -7.69
CA LYS A 91 -5.77 16.99 -8.41
C LYS A 91 -5.55 15.73 -9.27
N GLY A 92 -6.65 15.09 -9.62
CA GLY A 92 -6.64 13.88 -10.43
C GLY A 92 -6.60 12.62 -9.58
N ARG A 93 -6.33 11.49 -10.21
CA ARG A 93 -6.36 10.17 -9.57
C ARG A 93 -5.03 9.85 -8.91
N PHE A 94 -5.10 9.33 -7.68
CA PHE A 94 -3.95 8.90 -6.90
C PHE A 94 -4.21 7.50 -6.33
N LYS A 95 -3.48 6.51 -6.82
CA LYS A 95 -3.69 5.11 -6.47
C LYS A 95 -2.63 4.62 -5.48
N VAL A 96 -3.09 4.22 -4.30
CA VAL A 96 -2.23 3.78 -3.18
C VAL A 96 -2.56 2.36 -2.78
N GLY A 97 -1.53 1.53 -2.61
CA GLY A 97 -1.64 0.18 -2.06
C GLY A 97 -1.15 0.12 -0.62
N MET A 98 -1.75 -0.72 0.22
CA MET A 98 -1.28 -0.97 1.58
C MET A 98 -1.88 -2.25 2.18
N PRO A 99 -1.30 -2.79 3.29
CA PRO A 99 -1.92 -3.89 4.03
C PRO A 99 -3.33 -3.54 4.51
N GLN A 100 -4.24 -4.52 4.44
CA GLN A 100 -5.66 -4.32 4.77
C GLN A 100 -5.86 -3.84 6.21
N SER A 101 -5.15 -4.44 7.15
CA SER A 101 -5.21 -4.07 8.56
C SER A 101 -4.74 -2.62 8.80
N LEU A 102 -3.65 -2.20 8.15
CA LEU A 102 -3.15 -0.82 8.23
C LEU A 102 -4.16 0.18 7.66
N ALA A 103 -4.74 -0.14 6.49
CA ALA A 103 -5.78 0.69 5.88
C ALA A 103 -6.95 0.90 6.83
N ARG A 104 -7.50 -0.18 7.39
CA ARG A 104 -8.70 -0.17 8.23
C ARG A 104 -8.49 0.54 9.57
N HIS A 105 -7.40 0.23 10.27
CA HIS A 105 -7.22 0.65 11.65
C HIS A 105 -6.45 1.96 11.82
N CYS A 106 -5.57 2.31 10.86
CA CYS A 106 -4.71 3.49 10.99
C CYS A 106 -5.02 4.58 9.95
N ILE A 107 -5.19 4.21 8.68
CA ILE A 107 -5.26 5.19 7.60
C ILE A 107 -6.68 5.73 7.41
N ILE A 108 -7.68 4.86 7.23
CA ILE A 108 -9.07 5.29 6.96
C ILE A 108 -9.62 6.20 8.07
N PRO A 109 -9.40 5.94 9.37
CA PRO A 109 -9.90 6.82 10.43
C PRO A 109 -9.36 8.26 10.35
N THR A 110 -8.13 8.44 9.87
CA THR A 110 -7.47 9.75 9.77
C THR A 110 -7.62 10.40 8.39
N LEU A 111 -8.02 9.63 7.38
CA LEU A 111 -8.13 10.04 5.97
C LEU A 111 -9.06 11.25 5.70
N PRO A 112 -10.16 11.47 6.46
CA PRO A 112 -11.00 12.65 6.25
C PRO A 112 -10.27 13.99 6.34
N ALA A 113 -9.21 14.08 7.14
CA ALA A 113 -8.40 15.30 7.24
C ALA A 113 -7.58 15.54 5.96
N PHE A 114 -6.99 14.49 5.39
CA PHE A 114 -6.24 14.54 4.15
C PHE A 114 -7.14 14.93 2.96
N LEU A 115 -8.29 14.31 2.84
CA LEU A 115 -9.22 14.59 1.74
C LEU A 115 -9.83 15.99 1.81
N ARG A 116 -10.03 16.55 3.01
CA ARG A 116 -10.42 17.96 3.15
C ARG A 116 -9.33 18.93 2.70
N GLN A 117 -8.08 18.58 2.90
CA GLN A 117 -6.94 19.41 2.47
C GLN A 117 -6.76 19.36 0.95
N TYR A 118 -7.13 18.26 0.29
CA TYR A 118 -6.96 18.05 -1.14
C TYR A 118 -8.27 17.62 -1.81
N PRO A 119 -9.27 18.52 -1.93
CA PRO A 119 -10.63 18.18 -2.37
C PRO A 119 -10.74 17.78 -3.86
N GLU A 120 -9.75 18.15 -4.69
CA GLU A 120 -9.70 17.78 -6.11
C GLU A 120 -8.96 16.46 -6.37
N LEU A 121 -8.47 15.78 -5.30
CA LEU A 121 -7.78 14.52 -5.42
C LEU A 121 -8.75 13.35 -5.32
N GLU A 122 -8.83 12.50 -6.35
CA GLU A 122 -9.51 11.22 -6.33
C GLU A 122 -8.56 10.14 -5.79
N LEU A 123 -8.66 9.83 -4.50
CA LEU A 123 -7.83 8.78 -3.89
C LEU A 123 -8.44 7.40 -4.14
N ILE A 124 -7.64 6.50 -4.74
CA ILE A 124 -7.96 5.08 -4.89
C ILE A 124 -7.09 4.30 -3.92
N LEU A 125 -7.71 3.80 -2.85
CA LEU A 125 -7.04 3.01 -1.83
C LEU A 125 -7.30 1.53 -2.10
N CYS A 126 -6.24 0.79 -2.42
CA CYS A 126 -6.27 -0.65 -2.60
C CYS A 126 -5.65 -1.31 -1.37
N SER A 127 -6.41 -2.12 -0.68
CA SER A 127 -5.96 -2.84 0.52
C SER A 127 -5.83 -4.33 0.22
N SER A 128 -4.61 -4.86 0.35
CA SER A 128 -4.31 -6.27 0.14
C SER A 128 -3.06 -6.65 0.91
N ASP A 129 -3.06 -7.84 1.48
CA ASP A 129 -1.88 -8.41 2.15
C ASP A 129 -0.96 -9.13 1.15
N SER A 130 -1.37 -9.24 -0.12
CA SER A 130 -0.52 -9.74 -1.19
C SER A 130 0.51 -8.70 -1.63
N VAL A 131 1.75 -9.15 -1.88
CA VAL A 131 2.80 -8.31 -2.46
C VAL A 131 2.52 -8.19 -3.96
N GLU A 132 1.85 -7.12 -4.35
CA GLU A 132 1.56 -6.82 -5.73
C GLU A 132 2.73 -6.07 -6.39
N ASP A 133 2.91 -6.28 -7.70
CA ASP A 133 3.87 -5.51 -8.48
C ASP A 133 3.35 -4.07 -8.65
N ILE A 134 4.05 -3.12 -8.00
CA ILE A 134 3.69 -1.70 -7.99
C ILE A 134 3.60 -1.13 -9.39
N ILE A 135 4.54 -1.51 -10.25
CA ILE A 135 4.67 -0.96 -11.60
C ILE A 135 3.59 -1.55 -12.51
N LEU A 136 3.44 -2.90 -12.51
CA LEU A 136 2.47 -3.58 -13.38
C LEU A 136 1.02 -3.22 -13.05
N GLN A 137 0.74 -2.91 -11.79
CA GLN A 137 -0.62 -2.57 -11.36
C GLN A 137 -0.91 -1.05 -11.35
N GLY A 138 0.07 -0.23 -11.73
CA GLY A 138 -0.08 1.21 -11.86
C GLY A 138 -0.38 1.91 -10.54
N TYR A 139 0.25 1.49 -9.43
CA TYR A 139 0.23 2.23 -8.17
C TYR A 139 1.18 3.43 -8.24
N ASP A 140 0.74 4.56 -7.71
CA ASP A 140 1.60 5.72 -7.53
C ASP A 140 2.55 5.51 -6.34
N CYS A 141 2.08 4.86 -5.28
CA CYS A 141 2.90 4.36 -4.19
C CYS A 141 2.19 3.22 -3.44
N VAL A 142 2.96 2.48 -2.62
CA VAL A 142 2.41 1.49 -1.69
C VAL A 142 3.07 1.65 -0.32
N ILE A 143 2.36 1.30 0.75
CA ILE A 143 2.94 1.13 2.09
C ILE A 143 3.22 -0.35 2.29
N ARG A 144 4.44 -0.66 2.69
CA ARG A 144 4.88 -2.03 2.99
C ARG A 144 5.44 -2.14 4.39
N ALA A 145 5.17 -3.27 5.01
CA ALA A 145 5.76 -3.68 6.27
C ALA A 145 6.93 -4.64 6.03
N GLY A 146 7.97 -4.55 6.84
CA GLY A 146 9.14 -5.41 6.79
C GLY A 146 10.33 -4.82 6.02
N ARG A 147 11.37 -5.63 5.91
CA ARG A 147 12.55 -5.27 5.11
C ARG A 147 12.16 -5.23 3.64
N ILE A 148 12.57 -4.18 2.99
CA ILE A 148 12.38 -4.00 1.55
C ILE A 148 13.74 -4.26 0.91
N ASP A 149 13.77 -5.22 -0.02
CA ASP A 149 14.98 -5.51 -0.78
C ASP A 149 15.40 -4.30 -1.63
N ASP A 150 16.70 -4.11 -1.79
CA ASP A 150 17.24 -3.09 -2.66
C ASP A 150 16.72 -3.27 -4.09
N SER A 151 16.20 -2.20 -4.65
CA SER A 151 15.66 -2.18 -6.00
C SER A 151 16.22 -1.01 -6.80
N THR A 152 16.56 -1.26 -8.04
CA THR A 152 17.00 -0.20 -8.97
C THR A 152 15.82 0.59 -9.56
N THR A 153 14.59 0.12 -9.36
CA THR A 153 13.37 0.71 -9.96
C THR A 153 12.42 1.30 -8.92
N LEU A 154 12.64 1.02 -7.63
CA LEU A 154 11.77 1.46 -6.54
C LEU A 154 12.58 2.22 -5.49
N VAL A 155 11.94 3.21 -4.89
CA VAL A 155 12.48 3.95 -3.74
C VAL A 155 11.62 3.66 -2.52
N ALA A 156 12.25 3.29 -1.40
CA ALA A 156 11.60 3.09 -0.12
C ALA A 156 11.92 4.25 0.83
N ARG A 157 10.89 4.85 1.44
CA ARG A 157 11.05 5.89 2.47
C ARG A 157 10.46 5.40 3.79
N PRO A 158 11.23 5.40 4.88
CA PRO A 158 10.72 5.03 6.20
C PRO A 158 9.53 5.90 6.62
N LEU A 159 8.46 5.29 7.10
CA LEU A 159 7.28 5.98 7.64
C LEU A 159 7.22 5.90 9.16
N ALA A 160 7.19 4.68 9.68
CA ALA A 160 7.03 4.37 11.10
C ALA A 160 7.55 2.95 11.37
N SER A 161 7.44 2.47 12.59
CA SER A 161 7.59 1.06 12.95
C SER A 161 6.49 0.65 13.90
N PHE A 162 6.20 -0.63 13.97
CA PHE A 162 5.31 -1.22 14.97
C PHE A 162 5.94 -2.50 15.52
N ASN A 163 5.50 -2.89 16.71
CA ASN A 163 5.99 -4.09 17.35
C ASN A 163 5.09 -5.28 17.03
N TRP A 164 5.69 -6.45 16.80
CA TRP A 164 5.00 -7.72 16.85
C TRP A 164 4.92 -8.19 18.29
N VAL A 165 3.72 -8.59 18.73
CA VAL A 165 3.48 -9.17 20.04
C VAL A 165 2.89 -10.57 19.89
N ILE A 166 3.14 -11.41 20.88
CA ILE A 166 2.47 -12.70 21.03
C ILE A 166 1.35 -12.48 22.03
N ALA A 167 0.14 -12.90 21.68
CA ALA A 167 -1.03 -12.74 22.53
C ALA A 167 -1.89 -14.00 22.51
N ALA A 168 -2.66 -14.18 23.59
CA ALA A 168 -3.64 -15.23 23.72
C ALA A 168 -4.81 -14.77 24.59
N SER A 169 -5.94 -15.48 24.54
CA SER A 169 -7.02 -15.24 25.51
C SER A 169 -6.63 -15.72 26.92
N PRO A 170 -7.17 -15.09 27.98
CA PRO A 170 -6.97 -15.57 29.35
C PRO A 170 -7.33 -17.04 29.53
N THR A 171 -8.41 -17.50 28.89
CA THR A 171 -8.85 -18.90 28.96
C THR A 171 -7.86 -19.89 28.33
N TYR A 172 -7.15 -19.45 27.28
CA TYR A 172 -6.06 -20.26 26.72
C TYR A 172 -4.90 -20.37 27.72
N ILE A 173 -4.51 -19.24 28.33
CA ILE A 173 -3.42 -19.20 29.31
C ILE A 173 -3.75 -20.01 30.58
N GLU A 174 -4.99 -19.93 31.07
CA GLU A 174 -5.44 -20.77 32.21
C GLU A 174 -5.33 -22.25 31.93
N ARG A 175 -5.57 -22.67 30.68
CA ARG A 175 -5.57 -24.06 30.28
C ARG A 175 -4.19 -24.61 29.96
N TYR A 176 -3.34 -23.84 29.33
CA TYR A 176 -2.06 -24.30 28.78
C TYR A 176 -0.82 -23.66 29.40
N GLY A 177 -0.99 -22.70 30.30
CA GLY A 177 0.08 -21.88 30.84
C GLY A 177 0.47 -20.73 29.88
N SER A 178 1.31 -19.81 30.38
CA SER A 178 1.93 -18.77 29.57
C SER A 178 3.32 -19.19 29.14
N PRO A 179 3.69 -19.11 27.85
CA PRO A 179 5.07 -19.37 27.45
C PRO A 179 5.98 -18.25 28.02
N GLU A 180 7.11 -18.64 28.61
CA GLU A 180 8.10 -17.71 29.18
C GLU A 180 9.31 -17.52 28.28
N ASN A 181 9.59 -18.50 27.40
CA ASN A 181 10.73 -18.50 26.49
C ASN A 181 10.39 -19.18 25.16
N LEU A 182 11.32 -19.11 24.19
CA LEU A 182 11.11 -19.67 22.84
C LEU A 182 10.92 -21.20 22.85
N ASP A 183 11.55 -21.92 23.78
CA ASP A 183 11.45 -23.40 23.86
C ASP A 183 10.05 -23.80 24.37
N ASP A 184 9.41 -22.97 25.18
CA ASP A 184 8.04 -23.22 25.64
C ASP A 184 7.03 -23.12 24.50
N LEU A 185 7.26 -22.26 23.50
CA LEU A 185 6.36 -22.12 22.34
C LEU A 185 6.13 -23.45 21.62
N GLN A 186 7.09 -24.36 21.63
CA GLN A 186 6.94 -25.67 21.00
C GLN A 186 5.87 -26.55 21.67
N LYS A 187 5.48 -26.25 22.92
CA LYS A 187 4.44 -26.94 23.68
C LYS A 187 3.04 -26.34 23.46
N HIS A 188 2.99 -25.21 22.75
CA HIS A 188 1.76 -24.45 22.51
C HIS A 188 1.24 -24.62 21.09
N HIS A 189 -0.05 -24.47 20.94
CA HIS A 189 -0.70 -24.35 19.64
C HIS A 189 -0.83 -22.88 19.24
N ALA A 190 -0.70 -22.59 17.96
CA ALA A 190 -0.92 -21.28 17.38
C ALA A 190 -2.07 -21.30 16.37
N VAL A 191 -2.63 -20.14 16.11
CA VAL A 191 -3.41 -19.92 14.90
C VAL A 191 -2.43 -19.64 13.77
N GLY A 192 -2.53 -20.33 12.65
CA GLY A 192 -1.69 -20.12 11.48
C GLY A 192 -2.22 -18.96 10.63
N TYR A 193 -1.31 -18.20 10.01
CA TYR A 193 -1.65 -17.17 9.04
C TYR A 193 -1.19 -17.59 7.65
N LEU A 194 -2.13 -17.72 6.69
CA LEU A 194 -1.85 -18.19 5.34
C LEU A 194 -1.20 -17.06 4.51
N ASN A 195 -0.04 -17.35 3.96
CA ASN A 195 0.57 -16.50 2.96
C ASN A 195 0.05 -16.89 1.56
N HIS A 196 -0.79 -16.05 0.97
CA HIS A 196 -1.41 -16.32 -0.34
C HIS A 196 -0.39 -16.52 -1.46
N ARG A 197 0.80 -15.91 -1.38
CA ARG A 197 1.83 -16.03 -2.42
C ARG A 197 2.50 -17.40 -2.41
N THR A 198 2.71 -17.97 -1.23
CA THR A 198 3.42 -19.25 -1.07
C THR A 198 2.47 -20.44 -0.88
N GLY A 199 1.20 -20.17 -0.55
CA GLY A 199 0.22 -21.20 -0.17
C GLY A 199 0.57 -21.90 1.14
N ARG A 200 1.45 -21.34 1.96
CA ARG A 200 1.94 -21.89 3.23
C ARG A 200 1.66 -20.93 4.36
N THR A 201 1.60 -21.42 5.57
CA THR A 201 1.54 -20.60 6.77
C THR A 201 2.86 -19.86 6.99
N THR A 202 2.77 -18.69 7.61
CA THR A 202 3.92 -17.84 7.90
C THR A 202 4.61 -18.33 9.18
N ASP A 203 5.90 -18.64 9.09
CA ASP A 203 6.72 -18.94 10.26
C ASP A 203 6.85 -17.71 11.17
N TRP A 204 7.05 -17.96 12.47
CA TRP A 204 7.31 -16.89 13.43
C TRP A 204 8.81 -16.59 13.47
N PHE A 205 9.17 -15.32 13.28
CA PHE A 205 10.57 -14.91 13.29
C PHE A 205 10.92 -14.22 14.61
N PHE A 206 12.03 -14.60 15.17
CA PHE A 206 12.60 -14.06 16.41
C PHE A 206 14.07 -13.73 16.17
N THR A 207 14.59 -12.79 16.96
CA THR A 207 16.04 -12.55 17.00
C THR A 207 16.58 -13.11 18.32
N ARG A 208 17.53 -14.03 18.24
CA ARG A 208 18.23 -14.59 19.38
C ARG A 208 19.74 -14.38 19.21
N GLU A 209 20.37 -13.68 20.16
CA GLU A 209 21.82 -13.40 20.13
C GLU A 209 22.30 -12.71 18.85
N GLY A 210 21.41 -11.90 18.21
CA GLY A 210 21.71 -11.19 16.97
C GLY A 210 21.48 -12.00 15.68
N GLU A 211 21.06 -13.24 15.77
CA GLU A 211 20.68 -14.08 14.63
C GLU A 211 19.17 -14.22 14.51
N ASP A 212 18.68 -14.16 13.27
CA ASP A 212 17.25 -14.36 12.98
C ASP A 212 16.92 -15.85 13.01
N TYR A 213 15.93 -16.21 13.80
CA TYR A 213 15.47 -17.57 14.02
C TYR A 213 14.00 -17.71 13.57
N ALA A 214 13.73 -18.63 12.66
CA ALA A 214 12.39 -18.94 12.20
C ALA A 214 11.85 -20.17 12.96
N MET A 215 10.67 -20.01 13.56
CA MET A 215 9.99 -21.08 14.27
C MET A 215 8.66 -21.42 13.59
N ARG A 216 8.48 -22.70 13.28
CA ARG A 216 7.20 -23.22 12.84
C ARG A 216 6.39 -23.68 14.03
N MET A 217 5.20 -23.10 14.20
CA MET A 217 4.28 -23.46 15.28
C MET A 217 3.42 -24.67 14.92
N GLN A 218 2.92 -25.38 15.95
CA GLN A 218 1.83 -26.33 15.76
C GLN A 218 0.52 -25.56 15.59
N GLU A 219 -0.14 -25.70 14.43
CA GLU A 219 -1.31 -24.92 14.06
C GLU A 219 -2.58 -25.78 14.19
N THR A 220 -3.59 -25.25 14.88
CA THR A 220 -4.91 -25.90 15.01
C THR A 220 -5.93 -25.35 14.00
N LEU A 221 -5.74 -24.09 13.59
CA LEU A 221 -6.56 -23.37 12.64
C LEU A 221 -5.63 -22.52 11.78
N VAL A 222 -5.92 -22.42 10.49
CA VAL A 222 -5.22 -21.53 9.55
C VAL A 222 -6.23 -20.60 8.95
N VAL A 223 -5.95 -19.29 8.97
CA VAL A 223 -6.79 -18.23 8.40
C VAL A 223 -5.94 -17.33 7.50
N ASP A 224 -6.58 -16.56 6.64
CA ASP A 224 -5.96 -15.66 5.67
C ASP A 224 -6.39 -14.20 5.82
N ASP A 225 -7.13 -13.91 6.89
CA ASP A 225 -7.65 -12.60 7.24
C ASP A 225 -7.23 -12.21 8.65
N THR A 226 -6.76 -10.97 8.83
CA THR A 226 -6.23 -10.49 10.12
C THR A 226 -7.30 -10.41 11.20
N ASP A 227 -8.54 -10.03 10.87
CA ASP A 227 -9.61 -9.94 11.86
C ASP A 227 -10.01 -11.34 12.32
N ALA A 228 -10.13 -12.31 11.40
CA ALA A 228 -10.37 -13.71 11.72
C ALA A 228 -9.25 -14.28 12.59
N TYR A 229 -7.98 -13.91 12.31
CA TYR A 229 -6.82 -14.31 13.09
C TYR A 229 -6.89 -13.83 14.55
N ILE A 230 -7.23 -12.55 14.74
CA ILE A 230 -7.38 -11.97 16.07
C ILE A 230 -8.58 -12.59 16.80
N GLN A 231 -9.71 -12.78 16.11
CA GLN A 231 -10.89 -13.40 16.71
C GLN A 231 -10.61 -14.85 17.15
N ALA A 232 -9.85 -15.62 16.37
CA ALA A 232 -9.44 -16.95 16.75
C ALA A 232 -8.60 -16.95 18.04
N GLY A 233 -7.68 -15.98 18.18
CA GLY A 233 -6.91 -15.78 19.41
C GLY A 233 -7.79 -15.46 20.62
N ILE A 234 -8.77 -14.57 20.46
CA ILE A 234 -9.74 -14.18 21.52
C ILE A 234 -10.58 -15.39 21.95
N GLN A 235 -10.97 -16.26 21.01
CA GLN A 235 -11.72 -17.48 21.31
C GLN A 235 -10.85 -18.61 21.90
N GLY A 236 -9.55 -18.38 22.13
CA GLY A 236 -8.65 -19.33 22.75
C GLY A 236 -8.25 -20.52 21.86
N LEU A 237 -8.32 -20.34 20.54
CA LEU A 237 -7.95 -21.40 19.59
C LEU A 237 -6.43 -21.59 19.45
N GLY A 238 -5.64 -20.67 20.01
CA GLY A 238 -4.18 -20.74 20.01
C GLY A 238 -3.53 -19.38 20.30
N LEU A 239 -2.21 -19.41 20.41
CA LEU A 239 -1.41 -18.18 20.42
C LEU A 239 -1.52 -17.49 19.05
N ILE A 240 -1.53 -16.16 19.05
CA ILE A 240 -1.42 -15.34 17.85
C ILE A 240 -0.18 -14.44 17.93
N ARG A 241 0.49 -14.23 16.80
CA ARG A 241 1.57 -13.27 16.67
C ARG A 241 1.13 -12.15 15.72
N VAL A 242 0.95 -10.96 16.25
CA VAL A 242 0.22 -9.89 15.58
C VAL A 242 0.82 -8.51 15.89
N ALA A 243 0.58 -7.53 15.03
CA ALA A 243 1.01 -6.16 15.27
C ALA A 243 0.32 -5.57 16.52
N SER A 244 1.09 -4.95 17.41
CA SER A 244 0.64 -4.42 18.71
C SER A 244 -0.59 -3.51 18.60
N TYR A 245 -0.61 -2.62 17.60
CA TYR A 245 -1.71 -1.67 17.38
C TYR A 245 -3.06 -2.34 17.08
N LEU A 246 -3.05 -3.56 16.54
CA LEU A 246 -4.27 -4.29 16.21
C LEU A 246 -4.93 -4.93 17.43
N VAL A 247 -4.12 -5.30 18.41
CA VAL A 247 -4.62 -5.98 19.63
C VAL A 247 -4.72 -5.04 20.83
N ALA A 248 -4.24 -3.81 20.74
CA ALA A 248 -4.32 -2.83 21.83
C ALA A 248 -5.73 -2.69 22.44
N PRO A 249 -6.84 -2.60 21.69
CA PRO A 249 -8.17 -2.55 22.27
C PRO A 249 -8.55 -3.81 23.06
N TYR A 250 -8.10 -4.97 22.61
CA TYR A 250 -8.38 -6.27 23.25
C TYR A 250 -7.50 -6.51 24.48
N LEU A 251 -6.29 -5.98 24.48
CA LEU A 251 -5.43 -5.95 25.68
C LEU A 251 -6.02 -5.06 26.76
N HIS A 252 -6.51 -3.86 26.40
CA HIS A 252 -7.18 -2.95 27.34
C HIS A 252 -8.48 -3.52 27.92
N SER A 253 -9.24 -4.27 27.13
CA SER A 253 -10.47 -4.92 27.61
C SER A 253 -10.22 -6.22 28.37
N GLY A 254 -8.98 -6.75 28.38
CA GLY A 254 -8.65 -8.03 28.96
C GLY A 254 -9.11 -9.24 28.14
N ALA A 255 -9.59 -9.05 26.90
CA ALA A 255 -9.95 -10.16 26.01
C ALA A 255 -8.72 -10.92 25.50
N LEU A 256 -7.58 -10.26 25.45
CA LEU A 256 -6.27 -10.83 25.17
C LEU A 256 -5.27 -10.41 26.26
N VAL A 257 -4.25 -11.23 26.45
CA VAL A 257 -3.06 -10.93 27.26
C VAL A 257 -1.81 -11.18 26.44
N THR A 258 -0.77 -10.39 26.64
CA THR A 258 0.52 -10.58 25.98
C THR A 258 1.31 -11.69 26.67
N CYS A 259 2.13 -12.37 25.87
CA CYS A 259 3.08 -13.38 26.32
C CYS A 259 4.47 -12.99 25.79
N MET A 260 5.52 -13.27 26.58
CA MET A 260 6.92 -13.08 26.13
C MET A 260 7.25 -11.64 25.70
N ASP A 261 6.90 -10.66 26.49
CA ASP A 261 7.07 -9.21 26.16
C ASP A 261 8.52 -8.83 25.79
N ASN A 262 9.52 -9.58 26.27
CA ASN A 262 10.93 -9.36 25.95
C ASN A 262 11.34 -9.80 24.53
N HIS A 263 10.43 -10.37 23.75
CA HIS A 263 10.67 -10.88 22.40
C HIS A 263 9.87 -10.10 21.33
N SER A 264 9.57 -8.84 21.62
CA SER A 264 8.96 -7.95 20.64
C SER A 264 9.95 -7.68 19.49
N TYR A 265 9.47 -7.74 18.27
CA TYR A 265 10.26 -7.48 17.07
C TYR A 265 9.72 -6.25 16.37
N ASP A 266 10.59 -5.24 16.22
CA ASP A 266 10.23 -4.01 15.51
C ASP A 266 10.16 -4.27 14.01
N LEU A 267 9.00 -4.00 13.42
CA LEU A 267 8.81 -4.10 11.99
C LEU A 267 8.69 -2.71 11.36
N PRO A 268 9.62 -2.32 10.47
CA PRO A 268 9.55 -1.03 9.81
C PRO A 268 8.39 -1.00 8.81
N LEU A 269 7.73 0.15 8.75
CA LEU A 269 6.82 0.54 7.67
C LEU A 269 7.54 1.51 6.75
N ALA A 270 7.43 1.29 5.46
CA ALA A 270 7.97 2.21 4.46
C ALA A 270 6.95 2.48 3.35
N LEU A 271 6.97 3.71 2.84
CA LEU A 271 6.29 4.07 1.61
C LEU A 271 7.23 3.80 0.46
N VAL A 272 6.77 2.99 -0.50
CA VAL A 272 7.52 2.55 -1.67
C VAL A 272 6.85 3.09 -2.92
N TYR A 273 7.63 3.66 -3.82
CA TYR A 273 7.15 4.23 -5.07
C TYR A 273 8.18 4.04 -6.20
N PRO A 274 7.76 4.10 -7.47
CA PRO A 274 8.67 4.00 -8.60
C PRO A 274 9.76 5.08 -8.55
N GLN A 275 10.99 4.69 -8.89
CA GLN A 275 12.13 5.62 -8.92
C GLN A 275 11.94 6.61 -10.07
N ASN A 276 11.61 7.86 -9.73
CA ASN A 276 11.54 9.00 -10.63
C ASN A 276 12.66 9.99 -10.30
N ARG A 277 13.04 10.83 -11.26
CA ARG A 277 14.02 11.89 -11.03
C ARG A 277 13.60 12.83 -9.89
N PHE A 278 12.30 13.09 -9.77
CA PHE A 278 11.70 13.90 -8.72
C PHE A 278 10.58 13.13 -8.03
N LEU A 279 10.41 13.37 -6.74
CA LEU A 279 9.30 12.81 -5.97
C LEU A 279 8.00 13.50 -6.37
N PRO A 280 7.00 12.77 -6.91
CA PRO A 280 5.72 13.37 -7.29
C PRO A 280 5.06 14.10 -6.12
N PRO A 281 4.47 15.31 -6.36
CA PRO A 281 3.89 16.13 -5.28
C PRO A 281 2.81 15.40 -4.48
N THR A 282 1.97 14.60 -5.14
CA THR A 282 0.93 13.79 -4.50
C THR A 282 1.52 12.74 -3.57
N VAL A 283 2.57 12.05 -4.01
CA VAL A 283 3.29 11.04 -3.20
C VAL A 283 3.97 11.72 -2.01
N ARG A 284 4.57 12.89 -2.20
CA ARG A 284 5.19 13.68 -1.11
C ARG A 284 4.16 14.08 -0.06
N ALA A 285 3.05 14.69 -0.49
CA ALA A 285 1.99 15.12 0.41
C ALA A 285 1.38 13.96 1.21
N PHE A 286 1.15 12.84 0.53
CA PHE A 286 0.66 11.63 1.18
C PHE A 286 1.68 11.05 2.16
N TYR A 287 2.97 11.01 1.80
CA TYR A 287 4.04 10.58 2.70
C TYR A 287 4.11 11.44 3.96
N ASP A 288 4.12 12.78 3.82
CA ASP A 288 4.23 13.70 4.94
C ASP A 288 3.00 13.59 5.86
N TRP A 289 1.81 13.43 5.27
CA TRP A 289 0.58 13.19 6.02
C TRP A 289 0.60 11.83 6.73
N CYS A 290 0.98 10.73 6.06
CA CYS A 290 1.10 9.42 6.68
C CYS A 290 2.08 9.43 7.86
N LYS A 291 3.23 10.10 7.69
CA LYS A 291 4.21 10.22 8.76
C LYS A 291 3.61 10.87 10.01
N THR A 292 2.80 11.90 9.85
CA THR A 292 2.09 12.56 10.96
C THR A 292 1.00 11.65 11.55
N ALA A 293 0.18 11.02 10.69
CA ALA A 293 -0.92 10.17 11.12
C ALA A 293 -0.43 8.92 11.88
N LEU A 294 0.68 8.31 11.45
CA LEU A 294 1.25 7.11 12.07
C LEU A 294 2.18 7.39 13.24
N SER A 295 2.58 8.65 13.47
CA SER A 295 3.42 9.05 14.62
C SER A 295 2.63 9.27 15.90
N GLN A 296 1.30 9.23 15.86
CA GLN A 296 0.47 9.38 17.06
C GLN A 296 0.58 8.14 17.94
N PRO A 297 0.73 8.28 19.28
CA PRO A 297 0.94 7.15 20.19
C PRO A 297 -0.13 6.06 20.13
N GLU A 298 -1.35 6.40 19.71
CA GLU A 298 -2.49 5.49 19.62
C GLU A 298 -2.55 4.71 18.30
N SER A 299 -1.74 5.10 17.30
CA SER A 299 -1.85 4.55 15.94
C SER A 299 -1.08 3.24 15.73
N LEU A 300 0.05 3.04 16.40
CA LEU A 300 0.95 1.89 16.15
C LEU A 300 1.55 1.25 17.42
N ARG A 301 1.13 1.68 18.64
CA ARG A 301 1.61 1.09 19.90
C ARG A 301 0.65 0.07 20.46
#